data_efa2f717eb6108b15713c563dba126e3
#
_entry.id   efa2f717eb6108b15713c563dba126e3
#
_cell.length_a   1.000
_cell.length_b   1.000
_cell.length_c   1.000
_cell.angle_alpha   90.00
_cell.angle_beta   90.00
_cell.angle_gamma   90.00
#
_symmetry.space_group_name_H-M   'P 1'
#
loop_
_entity.id
_entity.type
_entity.pdbx_description
1 polymer ?
#
loop_
_entity_poly.entity_id
_entity_poly.type
_entity_poly.pdbx_seq_one_letter_code
_entity_poly.pdbx_strand_id
1 'polypeptide(L)'
;MLKKIVVALLVLVAALVALVATRPAKFRVERSLVIEESPRLLFDAVSDFHRWDAWSPWAKLDPAMKTTFTGAPSAVGSTYHWVGNDKVGEGRMTLTEIHPPLQAKIKLEFLKPWKSTNECVFDLYVESGGTRVVWIMSGELDFMGKAMSLFMDMDKAIGPDFERGLAKLKAAAEGGTLPP
;
A
#
# COMPACT_ATOMS: atom_id res chain seq x y z
N MET A 1 -46.25 2.16 21.70
CA MET A 1 -45.45 2.76 20.62
C MET A 1 -43.95 2.56 20.83
N LEU A 2 -43.37 2.96 21.97
CA LEU A 2 -41.91 2.84 22.25
C LEU A 2 -41.34 1.41 22.06
N LYS A 3 -42.02 0.38 22.60
CA LYS A 3 -41.58 -1.03 22.43
C LYS A 3 -41.45 -1.46 20.94
N LYS A 4 -42.39 -1.03 20.09
CA LYS A 4 -42.34 -1.34 18.64
C LYS A 4 -41.16 -0.64 17.95
N ILE A 5 -40.85 0.60 18.34
CA ILE A 5 -39.70 1.38 17.82
C ILE A 5 -38.40 0.71 18.24
N VAL A 6 -38.26 0.30 19.51
CA VAL A 6 -37.08 -0.41 20.02
C VAL A 6 -36.87 -1.73 19.30
N VAL A 7 -37.94 -2.52 19.12
CA VAL A 7 -37.82 -3.80 18.35
C VAL A 7 -37.42 -3.54 16.90
N ALA A 8 -38.00 -2.56 16.23
CA ALA A 8 -37.64 -2.21 14.86
C ALA A 8 -36.17 -1.78 14.74
N LEU A 9 -35.68 -0.98 15.71
CA LEU A 9 -34.26 -0.56 15.77
C LEU A 9 -33.33 -1.76 15.96
N LEU A 10 -33.67 -2.67 16.88
CA LEU A 10 -32.86 -3.89 17.10
C LEU A 10 -32.79 -4.78 15.85
N VAL A 11 -33.93 -4.94 15.15
CA VAL A 11 -33.95 -5.69 13.88
C VAL A 11 -33.09 -5.01 12.82
N LEU A 12 -33.13 -3.68 12.71
CA LEU A 12 -32.30 -2.93 11.78
C LEU A 12 -30.81 -3.08 12.08
N VAL A 13 -30.42 -2.97 13.35
CA VAL A 13 -29.03 -3.17 13.78
C VAL A 13 -28.58 -4.61 13.50
N ALA A 14 -29.40 -5.60 13.82
CA ALA A 14 -29.09 -7.00 13.54
C ALA A 14 -28.90 -7.25 12.01
N ALA A 15 -29.78 -6.67 11.19
CA ALA A 15 -29.66 -6.76 9.73
C ALA A 15 -28.37 -6.09 9.21
N LEU A 16 -28.00 -4.92 9.75
CA LEU A 16 -26.76 -4.23 9.41
C LEU A 16 -25.53 -5.05 9.81
N VAL A 17 -25.49 -5.60 11.02
CA VAL A 17 -24.42 -6.49 11.49
C VAL A 17 -24.30 -7.72 10.57
N ALA A 18 -25.39 -8.35 10.22
CA ALA A 18 -25.40 -9.47 9.29
C ALA A 18 -24.85 -9.08 7.91
N LEU A 19 -25.28 -7.92 7.39
CA LEU A 19 -24.77 -7.39 6.11
C LEU A 19 -23.25 -7.15 6.15
N VAL A 20 -22.74 -6.54 7.20
CA VAL A 20 -21.28 -6.33 7.40
C VAL A 20 -20.56 -7.68 7.49
N ALA A 21 -21.09 -8.63 8.23
CA ALA A 21 -20.47 -9.96 8.40
C ALA A 21 -20.32 -10.71 7.07
N THR A 22 -21.23 -10.51 6.11
CA THR A 22 -21.19 -11.14 4.78
C THR A 22 -20.19 -10.47 3.81
N ARG A 23 -19.65 -9.30 4.15
CA ARG A 23 -18.66 -8.62 3.28
C ARG A 23 -17.35 -9.42 3.21
N PRO A 24 -16.65 -9.38 2.05
CA PRO A 24 -15.35 -10.00 1.91
C PRO A 24 -14.39 -9.55 3.01
N ALA A 25 -13.67 -10.50 3.59
CA ALA A 25 -12.66 -10.22 4.59
C ALA A 25 -11.32 -9.82 3.99
N LYS A 26 -11.10 -10.08 2.70
CA LYS A 26 -9.84 -9.81 2.01
C LYS A 26 -10.05 -8.77 0.92
N PHE A 27 -9.04 -7.94 0.72
CA PHE A 27 -8.96 -7.03 -0.41
C PHE A 27 -7.63 -7.22 -1.13
N ARG A 28 -7.60 -6.84 -2.40
CA ARG A 28 -6.40 -6.78 -3.24
C ARG A 28 -6.53 -5.58 -4.16
N VAL A 29 -5.51 -4.77 -4.19
CA VAL A 29 -5.34 -3.66 -5.13
C VAL A 29 -4.09 -3.95 -5.95
N GLU A 30 -4.19 -3.83 -7.26
CA GLU A 30 -3.09 -4.14 -8.17
C GLU A 30 -3.05 -3.14 -9.31
N ARG A 31 -1.85 -2.63 -9.61
CA ARG A 31 -1.59 -1.81 -10.80
C ARG A 31 -0.27 -2.22 -11.41
N SER A 32 -0.13 -2.03 -12.70
CA SER A 32 1.12 -2.32 -13.40
C SER A 32 1.45 -1.31 -14.47
N LEU A 33 2.73 -1.15 -14.75
CA LEU A 33 3.23 -0.27 -15.80
C LEU A 33 4.52 -0.85 -16.38
N VAL A 34 4.70 -0.72 -17.71
CA VAL A 34 5.96 -1.04 -18.37
C VAL A 34 6.87 0.20 -18.34
N ILE A 35 8.08 -0.01 -17.86
CA ILE A 35 9.14 1.00 -17.73
C ILE A 35 10.32 0.56 -18.59
N GLU A 36 10.85 1.45 -19.44
CA GLU A 36 11.94 1.17 -20.37
C GLU A 36 13.30 1.15 -19.66
N GLU A 37 13.37 0.30 -18.61
CA GLU A 37 14.55 0.16 -17.77
C GLU A 37 14.79 -1.29 -17.37
N SER A 38 16.02 -1.56 -16.92
CA SER A 38 16.42 -2.88 -16.48
C SER A 38 15.70 -3.31 -15.20
N PRO A 39 15.37 -4.61 -15.04
CA PRO A 39 14.75 -5.11 -13.82
C PRO A 39 15.61 -4.86 -12.57
N ARG A 40 16.93 -4.82 -12.72
CA ARG A 40 17.84 -4.55 -11.60
C ARG A 40 17.68 -3.15 -11.05
N LEU A 41 17.66 -2.12 -11.91
CA LEU A 41 17.50 -0.73 -11.49
C LEU A 41 16.16 -0.53 -10.80
N LEU A 42 15.08 -1.09 -11.36
CA LEU A 42 13.74 -0.99 -10.80
C LEU A 42 13.58 -1.78 -9.51
N PHE A 43 14.21 -2.94 -9.40
CA PHE A 43 14.26 -3.71 -8.16
C PHE A 43 14.94 -2.91 -7.05
N ASP A 44 16.10 -2.31 -7.32
CA ASP A 44 16.81 -1.47 -6.36
C ASP A 44 15.95 -0.26 -5.95
N ALA A 45 15.18 0.33 -6.87
CA ALA A 45 14.28 1.45 -6.59
C ALA A 45 13.11 1.09 -5.66
N VAL A 46 12.58 -0.15 -5.74
CA VAL A 46 11.43 -0.57 -4.92
C VAL A 46 11.85 -1.26 -3.63
N SER A 47 13.03 -1.89 -3.57
CA SER A 47 13.51 -2.62 -2.39
C SER A 47 14.34 -1.76 -1.42
N ASP A 48 14.93 -0.66 -1.89
CA ASP A 48 15.63 0.31 -1.05
C ASP A 48 14.70 1.46 -0.66
N PHE A 49 14.27 1.50 0.58
CA PHE A 49 13.37 2.53 1.08
C PHE A 49 13.93 3.95 1.03
N HIS A 50 15.27 4.15 0.97
CA HIS A 50 15.87 5.47 0.82
C HIS A 50 15.59 6.09 -0.55
N ARG A 51 15.25 5.27 -1.55
CA ARG A 51 14.92 5.71 -2.91
C ARG A 51 13.46 6.10 -3.09
N TRP A 52 12.58 5.79 -2.10
CA TRP A 52 11.14 6.00 -2.20
C TRP A 52 10.74 7.47 -2.30
N ASP A 53 11.53 8.38 -1.73
CA ASP A 53 11.26 9.83 -1.82
C ASP A 53 11.23 10.34 -3.27
N ALA A 54 11.91 9.68 -4.19
CA ALA A 54 11.95 10.06 -5.59
C ALA A 54 10.64 9.76 -6.34
N TRP A 55 9.91 8.73 -5.92
CA TRP A 55 8.77 8.22 -6.69
C TRP A 55 7.51 7.94 -5.87
N SER A 56 7.59 7.72 -4.56
CA SER A 56 6.41 7.43 -3.74
C SER A 56 5.35 8.52 -3.89
N PRO A 57 4.07 8.17 -4.12
CA PRO A 57 2.99 9.15 -4.25
C PRO A 57 2.71 9.90 -2.95
N TRP A 58 3.15 9.35 -1.82
CA TRP A 58 2.90 9.90 -0.48
C TRP A 58 4.07 10.72 0.08
N ALA A 59 5.27 10.64 -0.52
CA ALA A 59 6.50 11.26 0.03
C ALA A 59 6.39 12.77 0.28
N LYS A 60 5.52 13.48 -0.49
CA LYS A 60 5.40 14.95 -0.40
C LYS A 60 4.06 15.44 0.16
N LEU A 61 3.24 14.54 0.73
CA LEU A 61 1.94 14.93 1.31
C LEU A 61 2.08 15.66 2.65
N ASP A 62 3.18 15.44 3.36
CA ASP A 62 3.52 16.13 4.60
C ASP A 62 5.00 16.54 4.60
N PRO A 63 5.30 17.84 4.38
CA PRO A 63 6.68 18.34 4.41
C PRO A 63 7.37 18.21 5.77
N ALA A 64 6.59 18.03 6.86
CA ALA A 64 7.11 17.86 8.22
C ALA A 64 7.17 16.40 8.66
N MET A 65 6.85 15.45 7.76
CA MET A 65 6.89 14.02 8.04
C MET A 65 8.30 13.61 8.50
N LYS A 66 8.34 12.91 9.63
CA LYS A 66 9.60 12.33 10.15
C LYS A 66 9.72 10.89 9.68
N THR A 67 10.87 10.58 9.12
CA THR A 67 11.17 9.23 8.64
C THR A 67 12.39 8.66 9.34
N THR A 68 12.36 7.37 9.61
CA THR A 68 13.47 6.64 10.22
C THR A 68 13.70 5.34 9.47
N PHE A 69 14.95 5.09 9.11
CA PHE A 69 15.36 3.87 8.42
C PHE A 69 16.21 3.02 9.34
N THR A 70 16.07 1.70 9.28
CA THR A 70 16.94 0.74 9.97
C THR A 70 17.26 -0.44 9.07
N GLY A 71 18.38 -1.10 9.31
CA GLY A 71 18.87 -2.20 8.49
C GLY A 71 19.66 -1.72 7.26
N ALA A 72 20.24 -2.66 6.54
CA ALA A 72 20.95 -2.36 5.30
C ALA A 72 19.97 -2.14 4.14
N PRO A 73 20.26 -1.25 3.17
CA PRO A 73 19.45 -1.07 1.98
C PRO A 73 19.19 -2.40 1.25
N SER A 74 17.98 -2.58 0.74
CA SER A 74 17.55 -3.77 -0.01
C SER A 74 17.80 -5.11 0.70
N ALA A 75 17.88 -5.11 2.03
CA ALA A 75 18.08 -6.32 2.82
C ALA A 75 16.78 -6.73 3.56
N VAL A 76 16.52 -8.03 3.64
CA VAL A 76 15.42 -8.54 4.46
C VAL A 76 15.60 -8.08 5.91
N GLY A 77 14.52 -7.55 6.51
CA GLY A 77 14.53 -6.95 7.83
C GLY A 77 14.81 -5.44 7.83
N SER A 78 15.17 -4.82 6.70
CA SER A 78 15.24 -3.35 6.62
C SER A 78 13.86 -2.75 6.84
N THR A 79 13.83 -1.58 7.49
CA THR A 79 12.57 -0.90 7.82
C THR A 79 12.58 0.56 7.42
N TYR A 80 11.40 1.06 7.12
CA TYR A 80 11.07 2.47 6.96
C TYR A 80 9.88 2.78 7.87
N HIS A 81 10.09 3.65 8.85
CA HIS A 81 9.04 4.12 9.75
C HIS A 81 8.78 5.60 9.48
N TRP A 82 7.50 5.99 9.38
CA TRP A 82 7.08 7.38 9.20
C TRP A 82 6.10 7.81 10.26
N VAL A 83 6.19 9.09 10.62
CA VAL A 83 5.25 9.79 11.50
C VAL A 83 4.94 11.14 10.87
N GLY A 84 3.70 11.36 10.50
CA GLY A 84 3.26 12.59 9.87
C GLY A 84 1.88 13.05 10.32
N ASN A 85 1.31 13.99 9.57
CA ASN A 85 0.01 14.57 9.85
C ASN A 85 -1.14 13.59 9.53
N ASP A 86 -2.40 14.05 9.69
CA ASP A 86 -3.62 13.22 9.46
C ASP A 86 -3.76 12.69 8.03
N LYS A 87 -3.02 13.23 7.05
CA LYS A 87 -3.05 12.76 5.66
C LYS A 87 -2.19 11.53 5.42
N VAL A 88 -1.09 11.39 6.16
CA VAL A 88 -0.15 10.27 6.02
C VAL A 88 -0.12 9.35 7.23
N GLY A 89 -0.57 9.84 8.40
CA GLY A 89 -0.63 9.06 9.62
C GLY A 89 0.73 8.62 10.15
N GLU A 90 0.74 7.47 10.80
CA GLU A 90 1.96 6.80 11.28
C GLU A 90 1.94 5.34 10.80
N GLY A 91 3.09 4.85 10.35
CA GLY A 91 3.22 3.46 9.93
C GLY A 91 4.65 3.02 9.72
N ARG A 92 4.79 1.75 9.38
CA ARG A 92 6.07 1.11 9.15
C ARG A 92 5.98 0.15 7.97
N MET A 93 7.00 0.15 7.15
CA MET A 93 7.27 -0.89 6.16
C MET A 93 8.46 -1.72 6.62
N THR A 94 8.42 -3.02 6.36
CA THR A 94 9.52 -3.95 6.60
C THR A 94 9.69 -4.83 5.37
N LEU A 95 10.89 -4.87 4.81
CA LEU A 95 11.22 -5.79 3.71
C LEU A 95 11.29 -7.20 4.27
N THR A 96 10.36 -8.07 3.87
CA THR A 96 10.21 -9.41 4.46
C THR A 96 10.80 -10.52 3.60
N GLU A 97 10.80 -10.33 2.29
CA GLU A 97 11.32 -11.32 1.32
C GLU A 97 11.79 -10.62 0.06
N ILE A 98 12.85 -11.13 -0.54
CA ILE A 98 13.36 -10.64 -1.83
C ILE A 98 13.79 -11.80 -2.70
N HIS A 99 13.54 -11.67 -4.01
CA HIS A 99 14.07 -12.51 -5.06
C HIS A 99 14.66 -11.61 -6.16
N PRO A 100 15.88 -11.08 -5.93
CA PRO A 100 16.50 -10.15 -6.87
C PRO A 100 16.73 -10.77 -8.25
N PRO A 101 16.51 -10.06 -9.36
CA PRO A 101 15.96 -8.71 -9.42
C PRO A 101 14.45 -8.68 -9.71
N LEU A 102 13.70 -9.73 -9.35
CA LEU A 102 12.35 -9.95 -9.87
C LEU A 102 11.21 -9.73 -8.86
N GLN A 103 11.49 -9.80 -7.55
CA GLN A 103 10.43 -9.65 -6.55
C GLN A 103 10.94 -9.05 -5.25
N ALA A 104 10.13 -8.15 -4.67
CA ALA A 104 10.27 -7.65 -3.31
C ALA A 104 8.93 -7.72 -2.57
N LYS A 105 8.91 -8.32 -1.36
CA LYS A 105 7.74 -8.34 -0.48
C LYS A 105 7.97 -7.48 0.75
N ILE A 106 6.98 -6.69 1.09
CA ILE A 106 7.02 -5.68 2.12
C ILE A 106 5.80 -5.87 3.03
N LYS A 107 6.03 -6.01 4.31
CA LYS A 107 5.00 -5.89 5.33
C LYS A 107 4.74 -4.42 5.56
N LEU A 108 3.50 -3.96 5.36
CA LEU A 108 3.06 -2.60 5.57
C LEU A 108 2.13 -2.55 6.80
N GLU A 109 2.56 -1.85 7.82
CA GLU A 109 1.82 -1.68 9.07
C GLU A 109 1.41 -0.21 9.22
N PHE A 110 0.11 0.06 9.23
CA PHE A 110 -0.42 1.34 9.68
C PHE A 110 -0.60 1.29 11.19
N LEU A 111 -0.12 2.31 11.90
CA LEU A 111 -0.17 2.43 13.35
C LEU A 111 -1.19 3.49 13.80
N LYS A 112 -1.38 4.54 12.99
CA LYS A 112 -2.37 5.61 13.18
C LYS A 112 -2.90 6.08 11.82
N PRO A 113 -4.18 6.54 11.76
CA PRO A 113 -5.16 6.60 12.87
C PRO A 113 -5.75 5.22 13.21
N TRP A 114 -5.72 4.25 12.27
CA TRP A 114 -6.28 2.90 12.44
C TRP A 114 -5.18 1.86 12.23
N LYS A 115 -5.12 0.89 13.13
CA LYS A 115 -4.15 -0.19 13.01
C LYS A 115 -4.58 -1.17 11.93
N SER A 116 -3.69 -1.43 10.99
CA SER A 116 -3.86 -2.51 10.01
C SER A 116 -2.50 -3.05 9.57
N THR A 117 -2.48 -4.30 9.15
CA THR A 117 -1.29 -4.93 8.58
C THR A 117 -1.65 -5.47 7.21
N ASN A 118 -0.85 -5.09 6.23
CA ASN A 118 -1.04 -5.46 4.84
C ASN A 118 0.28 -6.00 4.27
N GLU A 119 0.20 -6.71 3.16
CA GLU A 119 1.34 -7.10 2.37
C GLU A 119 1.38 -6.28 1.08
N CYS A 120 2.55 -5.70 0.79
CA CYS A 120 2.84 -5.11 -0.51
C CYS A 120 3.85 -5.98 -1.24
N VAL A 121 3.58 -6.26 -2.51
CA VAL A 121 4.48 -7.03 -3.39
C VAL A 121 4.77 -6.22 -4.63
N PHE A 122 6.04 -6.16 -5.00
CA PHE A 122 6.49 -5.71 -6.31
C PHE A 122 6.99 -6.92 -7.08
N ASP A 123 6.31 -7.25 -8.19
CA ASP A 123 6.75 -8.26 -9.15
C ASP A 123 7.26 -7.56 -10.41
N LEU A 124 8.41 -7.97 -10.87
CA LEU A 124 9.09 -7.41 -12.05
C LEU A 124 9.23 -8.49 -13.13
N TYR A 125 8.65 -8.22 -14.29
CA TYR A 125 8.66 -9.12 -15.44
C TYR A 125 9.42 -8.48 -16.59
N VAL A 126 10.44 -9.18 -17.09
CA VAL A 126 11.18 -8.74 -18.29
C VAL A 126 10.28 -8.88 -19.50
N GLU A 127 10.13 -7.81 -20.26
CA GLU A 127 9.33 -7.75 -21.49
C GLU A 127 10.17 -7.13 -22.64
N SER A 128 9.68 -7.31 -23.87
CA SER A 128 10.29 -6.58 -25.01
C SER A 128 10.03 -5.08 -24.82
N GLY A 129 11.12 -4.32 -24.65
CA GLY A 129 11.05 -2.87 -24.45
C GLY A 129 11.18 -2.42 -23.00
N GLY A 130 11.48 -3.30 -22.03
CA GLY A 130 11.72 -2.90 -20.66
C GLY A 130 11.29 -3.91 -19.61
N THR A 131 10.80 -3.42 -18.50
CA THR A 131 10.34 -4.24 -17.38
C THR A 131 8.94 -3.82 -16.97
N ARG A 132 8.01 -4.77 -16.92
CA ARG A 132 6.70 -4.54 -16.31
C ARG A 132 6.83 -4.66 -14.81
N VAL A 133 6.54 -3.57 -14.11
CA VAL A 133 6.43 -3.51 -12.65
C VAL A 133 4.98 -3.68 -12.28
N VAL A 134 4.68 -4.67 -11.45
CA VAL A 134 3.35 -4.92 -10.88
C VAL A 134 3.41 -4.59 -9.40
N TRP A 135 2.62 -3.62 -8.96
CA TRP A 135 2.50 -3.25 -7.56
C TRP A 135 1.19 -3.77 -7.00
N ILE A 136 1.30 -4.62 -6.00
CA ILE A 136 0.17 -5.30 -5.37
C ILE A 136 0.12 -4.90 -3.90
N MET A 137 -1.07 -4.63 -3.37
CA MET A 137 -1.33 -4.58 -1.94
C MET A 137 -2.51 -5.48 -1.61
N SER A 138 -2.33 -6.32 -0.60
CA SER A 138 -3.38 -7.18 -0.08
C SER A 138 -3.42 -7.13 1.44
N GLY A 139 -4.60 -7.36 2.00
CA GLY A 139 -4.79 -7.36 3.44
C GLY A 139 -6.12 -7.96 3.86
N GLU A 140 -6.31 -8.05 5.17
CA GLU A 140 -7.54 -8.51 5.77
C GLU A 140 -8.28 -7.35 6.43
N LEU A 141 -9.60 -7.32 6.22
CA LEU A 141 -10.50 -6.35 6.84
C LEU A 141 -11.09 -6.98 8.12
N ASP A 142 -10.87 -6.34 9.23
CA ASP A 142 -11.61 -6.61 10.45
C ASP A 142 -13.09 -6.20 10.32
N PHE A 143 -13.88 -6.34 11.37
CA PHE A 143 -15.30 -5.99 11.33
C PHE A 143 -15.51 -4.51 10.96
N MET A 144 -14.68 -3.61 11.48
CA MET A 144 -14.78 -2.18 11.17
C MET A 144 -14.39 -1.88 9.72
N GLY A 145 -13.32 -2.51 9.23
CA GLY A 145 -12.91 -2.43 7.83
C GLY A 145 -13.99 -2.94 6.87
N LYS A 146 -14.66 -4.06 7.22
CA LYS A 146 -15.83 -4.57 6.48
C LYS A 146 -17.00 -3.58 6.49
N ALA A 147 -17.28 -2.93 7.63
CA ALA A 147 -18.32 -1.91 7.71
C ALA A 147 -17.98 -0.71 6.82
N MET A 148 -16.73 -0.25 6.83
CA MET A 148 -16.26 0.82 5.93
C MET A 148 -16.34 0.41 4.46
N SER A 149 -16.12 -0.85 4.13
CA SER A 149 -16.21 -1.35 2.74
C SER A 149 -17.62 -1.30 2.14
N LEU A 150 -18.66 -1.02 2.95
CA LEU A 150 -19.99 -0.71 2.42
C LEU A 150 -20.05 0.64 1.70
N PHE A 151 -19.17 1.56 2.07
CA PHE A 151 -19.14 2.94 1.58
C PHE A 151 -17.89 3.27 0.77
N MET A 152 -16.81 2.50 0.96
CA MET A 152 -15.51 2.75 0.35
C MET A 152 -15.01 1.47 -0.35
N ASP A 153 -14.69 1.61 -1.62
CA ASP A 153 -14.03 0.59 -2.43
C ASP A 153 -12.51 0.80 -2.32
N MET A 154 -11.79 -0.18 -1.79
CA MET A 154 -10.33 -0.10 -1.59
C MET A 154 -9.57 0.07 -2.91
N ASP A 155 -10.02 -0.55 -3.99
CA ASP A 155 -9.39 -0.41 -5.30
C ASP A 155 -9.52 1.03 -5.82
N LYS A 156 -10.71 1.62 -5.68
CA LYS A 156 -10.95 3.02 -6.07
C LYS A 156 -10.24 4.03 -5.17
N ALA A 157 -10.04 3.69 -3.90
CA ALA A 157 -9.39 4.58 -2.95
C ALA A 157 -7.86 4.60 -3.13
N ILE A 158 -7.24 3.45 -3.39
CA ILE A 158 -5.77 3.28 -3.40
C ILE A 158 -5.21 3.16 -4.82
N GLY A 159 -5.97 2.57 -5.74
CA GLY A 159 -5.52 2.34 -7.12
C GLY A 159 -4.95 3.58 -7.82
N PRO A 160 -5.61 4.76 -7.74
CA PRO A 160 -5.07 6.00 -8.32
C PRO A 160 -3.72 6.42 -7.72
N ASP A 161 -3.46 6.12 -6.44
CA ASP A 161 -2.15 6.39 -5.82
C ASP A 161 -1.07 5.47 -6.41
N PHE A 162 -1.38 4.20 -6.61
CA PHE A 162 -0.45 3.26 -7.26
C PHE A 162 -0.15 3.66 -8.70
N GLU A 163 -1.14 4.08 -9.45
CA GLU A 163 -0.97 4.61 -10.82
C GLU A 163 -0.03 5.82 -10.82
N ARG A 164 -0.24 6.77 -9.91
CA ARG A 164 0.64 7.95 -9.75
C ARG A 164 2.05 7.56 -9.33
N GLY A 165 2.18 6.59 -8.42
CA GLY A 165 3.47 6.08 -7.95
C GLY A 165 4.26 5.41 -9.07
N LEU A 166 3.63 4.51 -9.82
CA LEU A 166 4.26 3.85 -10.97
C LEU A 166 4.65 4.84 -12.07
N ALA A 167 3.80 5.84 -12.35
CA ALA A 167 4.13 6.89 -13.31
C ALA A 167 5.34 7.73 -12.86
N LYS A 168 5.45 8.05 -11.56
CA LYS A 168 6.62 8.74 -11.02
C LYS A 168 7.87 7.85 -11.04
N LEU A 169 7.73 6.56 -10.72
CA LEU A 169 8.83 5.60 -10.81
C LEU A 169 9.37 5.53 -12.25
N LYS A 170 8.46 5.45 -13.23
CA LYS A 170 8.81 5.49 -14.66
C LYS A 170 9.59 6.76 -14.99
N ALA A 171 9.04 7.91 -14.65
CA ALA A 171 9.69 9.19 -14.94
C ALA A 171 11.06 9.34 -14.27
N ALA A 172 11.19 8.87 -13.03
CA ALA A 172 12.46 8.93 -12.29
C ALA A 172 13.51 7.94 -12.84
N ALA A 173 13.08 6.74 -13.23
CA ALA A 173 13.97 5.72 -13.77
C ALA A 173 14.46 6.09 -15.17
N GLU A 174 13.55 6.37 -16.09
CA GLU A 174 13.89 6.74 -17.48
C GLU A 174 14.59 8.11 -17.57
N GLY A 175 14.29 9.01 -16.63
CA GLY A 175 14.94 10.32 -16.52
C GLY A 175 16.29 10.32 -15.78
N GLY A 176 16.75 9.18 -15.26
CA GLY A 176 18.01 9.05 -14.53
C GLY A 176 18.06 9.84 -13.22
N THR A 177 16.92 10.09 -12.58
CA THR A 177 16.81 10.89 -11.36
C THR A 177 16.63 10.04 -10.08
N LEU A 178 16.62 8.70 -10.23
CA LEU A 178 16.67 7.82 -9.06
C LEU A 178 18.00 8.00 -8.32
N PRO A 179 17.99 8.12 -6.99
CA PRO A 179 19.22 8.17 -6.19
C PRO A 179 20.09 6.93 -6.45
N PRO A 180 21.43 7.07 -6.37
CA PRO A 180 22.36 5.95 -6.55
C PRO A 180 22.23 4.87 -5.46
#